data_0857ea48ebbc9441ec4fe723242828ef
#
_entry.id   0857ea48ebbc9441ec4fe723242828ef
#
_cell.length_a   1.000
_cell.length_b   1.000
_cell.length_c   1.000
_cell.angle_alpha   90.00
_cell.angle_beta   90.00
_cell.angle_gamma   90.00
#
_symmetry.space_group_name_H-M   'P 1'
#
loop_
_entity.id
_entity.type
_entity.pdbx_description
1 polymer ?
#
loop_
_entity_poly.entity_id
_entity_poly.type
_entity_poly.pdbx_seq_one_letter_code
_entity_poly.pdbx_strand_id
1 'polypeptide(L)'
;MINFVSGGTGFVGQRLVVALQQKQVYVRLLSRSKQNRDTIICDLKVDHIPNDALIGVDTVFHLAGIAHDVRDTSKISDLYYKVNVDATVQLAELAVKAGVKGLYL
;
A
#
# COMPACT_ATOMS: atom_id res chain seq x y z
N MET A 1 -18.02 2.52 -0.16
CA MET A 1 -16.84 2.15 -0.97
C MET A 1 -15.57 2.38 -0.15
N ILE A 2 -14.72 1.38 -0.07
CA ILE A 2 -13.45 1.48 0.64
C ILE A 2 -12.31 1.42 -0.39
N ASN A 3 -11.45 2.42 -0.39
CA ASN A 3 -10.23 2.41 -1.17
C ASN A 3 -9.04 2.21 -0.22
N PHE A 4 -8.20 1.25 -0.55
CA PHE A 4 -6.99 0.94 0.19
C PHE A 4 -5.81 1.63 -0.47
N VAL A 5 -4.99 2.31 0.33
CA VAL A 5 -3.81 3.03 -0.17
C VAL A 5 -2.59 2.61 0.63
N SER A 6 -1.59 2.08 -0.04
CA SER A 6 -0.24 1.95 0.51
C SER A 6 0.60 3.12 0.02
N GLY A 7 1.53 3.61 0.84
CA GLY A 7 2.34 4.77 0.47
C GLY A 7 1.58 6.10 0.57
N GLY A 8 0.53 6.15 1.39
CA GLY A 8 -0.30 7.34 1.56
C GLY A 8 0.41 8.53 2.18
N THR A 9 1.58 8.34 2.76
CA THR A 9 2.39 9.43 3.33
C THR A 9 3.44 9.97 2.35
N GLY A 10 3.60 9.34 1.19
CA GLY A 10 4.51 9.81 0.14
C GLY A 10 3.93 10.99 -0.64
N PHE A 11 4.73 11.52 -1.57
CA PHE A 11 4.35 12.71 -2.33
C PHE A 11 3.06 12.52 -3.12
N VAL A 12 2.97 11.45 -3.90
CA VAL A 12 1.77 11.15 -4.69
C VAL A 12 0.65 10.66 -3.78
N GLY A 13 0.98 9.80 -2.81
CA GLY A 13 0.00 9.19 -1.92
C GLY A 13 -0.78 10.20 -1.10
N GLN A 14 -0.12 11.21 -0.54
CA GLN A 14 -0.79 12.26 0.23
C GLN A 14 -1.85 12.98 -0.62
N ARG A 15 -1.52 13.30 -1.84
CA ARG A 15 -2.44 13.99 -2.75
C ARG A 15 -3.60 13.10 -3.14
N LEU A 16 -3.36 11.83 -3.37
CA LEU A 16 -4.41 10.87 -3.67
C LEU A 16 -5.37 10.72 -2.48
N VAL A 17 -4.84 10.57 -1.28
CA VAL A 17 -5.66 10.42 -0.07
C VAL A 17 -6.57 11.64 0.12
N VAL A 18 -6.02 12.86 -0.02
CA VAL A 18 -6.82 14.08 0.09
C VAL A 18 -7.92 14.11 -0.96
N ALA A 19 -7.59 13.77 -2.22
CA ALA A 19 -8.57 13.78 -3.29
C ALA A 19 -9.70 12.78 -3.04
N LEU A 20 -9.38 11.58 -2.54
CA LEU A 20 -10.38 10.57 -2.21
C LEU A 20 -11.27 11.01 -1.07
N GLN A 21 -10.69 11.62 -0.03
CA GLN A 21 -11.44 12.11 1.12
C GLN A 21 -12.39 13.26 0.72
N GLN A 22 -11.95 14.11 -0.19
CA GLN A 22 -12.80 15.19 -0.71
C GLN A 22 -14.01 14.66 -1.48
N LYS A 23 -13.90 13.49 -2.07
CA LYS A 23 -15.00 12.81 -2.75
C LYS A 23 -15.83 11.96 -1.80
N GLN A 24 -15.57 12.04 -0.50
CA GLN A 24 -16.25 11.26 0.54
C GLN A 24 -16.07 9.75 0.39
N VAL A 25 -14.96 9.34 -0.20
CA VAL A 25 -14.58 7.93 -0.30
C VAL A 25 -13.87 7.51 0.98
N TYR A 26 -14.27 6.37 1.52
CA TYR A 26 -13.64 5.81 2.71
C TYR A 26 -12.24 5.29 2.35
N VAL A 27 -11.22 5.69 3.12
CA VAL A 27 -9.83 5.33 2.82
C VAL A 27 -9.26 4.51 3.96
N ARG A 28 -8.81 3.28 3.62
CA ARG A 28 -8.00 2.45 4.50
C ARG A 28 -6.55 2.60 4.10
N LEU A 29 -5.69 2.94 5.05
CA LEU A 29 -4.27 3.15 4.80
C LEU A 29 -3.45 1.97 5.32
N LEU A 30 -2.40 1.62 4.59
CA LEU A 30 -1.32 0.79 5.11
C LEU A 30 -0.11 1.69 5.34
N SER A 31 0.35 1.75 6.59
CA SER A 31 1.41 2.67 6.99
C SER A 31 2.19 2.09 8.17
N ARG A 32 3.40 2.58 8.37
CA ARG A 32 4.22 2.20 9.53
C ARG A 32 3.70 2.77 10.84
N SER A 33 2.89 3.81 10.76
CA SER A 33 2.27 4.44 11.92
C SER A 33 0.83 4.81 11.62
N LYS A 34 0.03 4.98 12.68
CA LYS A 34 -1.38 5.31 12.53
C LYS A 34 -1.54 6.70 11.91
N GLN A 35 -2.31 6.77 10.84
CA GLN A 35 -2.59 8.01 10.10
C GLN A 35 -4.05 8.42 10.21
N ASN A 36 -4.97 7.46 10.22
CA ASN A 36 -6.41 7.70 10.34
C ASN A 36 -7.03 6.55 11.16
N ARG A 37 -8.35 6.55 11.29
CA ARG A 37 -9.07 5.54 12.06
C ARG A 37 -8.94 4.13 11.50
N ASP A 38 -8.74 4.02 10.18
CA ASP A 38 -8.65 2.73 9.50
C ASP A 38 -7.26 2.58 8.91
N THR A 39 -6.25 2.52 9.75
CA THR A 39 -4.87 2.28 9.35
C THR A 39 -4.46 0.86 9.70
N ILE A 40 -4.00 0.12 8.71
CA ILE A 40 -3.29 -1.14 8.90
C ILE A 40 -1.83 -0.79 9.15
N ILE A 41 -1.36 -1.03 10.36
CA ILE A 41 0.04 -0.73 10.71
C ILE A 41 0.92 -1.87 10.22
N CYS A 42 1.78 -1.58 9.27
CA CYS A 42 2.63 -2.58 8.63
C CYS A 42 3.86 -1.91 8.04
N ASP A 43 5.02 -2.46 8.32
CA ASP A 43 6.28 -2.05 7.69
C ASP A 43 6.63 -3.09 6.62
N LEU A 44 6.46 -2.71 5.35
CA LEU A 44 6.68 -3.62 4.23
C LEU A 44 8.12 -4.13 4.13
N LYS A 45 9.06 -3.52 4.83
CA LYS A 45 10.44 -3.99 4.85
C LYS A 45 10.61 -5.27 5.67
N VAL A 46 9.77 -5.47 6.69
CA VAL A 46 9.93 -6.56 7.65
C VAL A 46 8.67 -7.37 7.92
N ASP A 47 7.49 -6.79 7.64
CA ASP A 47 6.21 -7.40 8.00
C ASP A 47 5.54 -8.03 6.78
N HIS A 48 4.77 -9.09 7.02
CA HIS A 48 3.77 -9.53 6.05
C HIS A 48 2.53 -8.66 6.16
N ILE A 49 1.87 -8.44 5.02
CA ILE A 49 0.60 -7.74 5.01
C ILE A 49 -0.44 -8.64 5.67
N PRO A 50 -1.21 -8.14 6.65
CA PRO A 50 -2.24 -8.96 7.30
C PRO A 50 -3.22 -9.54 6.29
N ASN A 51 -3.62 -10.79 6.51
CA ASN A 51 -4.50 -11.51 5.59
C ASN A 51 -5.87 -10.85 5.43
N ASP A 52 -6.31 -10.10 6.44
CA ASP A 52 -7.60 -9.43 6.45
C ASP A 52 -7.52 -7.95 6.01
N ALA A 53 -6.36 -7.49 5.55
CA ALA A 53 -6.15 -6.08 5.23
C ALA A 53 -7.10 -5.56 4.16
N LEU A 54 -7.50 -6.40 3.21
CA LEU A 54 -8.34 -5.99 2.08
C LEU A 54 -9.80 -6.40 2.20
N ILE A 55 -10.24 -6.87 3.36
CA ILE A 55 -11.65 -7.22 3.55
C ILE A 55 -12.52 -5.96 3.37
N GLY A 56 -13.51 -6.05 2.48
CA GLY A 56 -14.42 -4.95 2.19
C GLY A 56 -13.86 -3.87 1.27
N VAL A 57 -12.64 -4.04 0.79
CA VAL A 57 -11.99 -3.07 -0.10
C VAL A 57 -12.47 -3.25 -1.53
N ASP A 58 -12.80 -2.15 -2.19
CA ASP A 58 -13.21 -2.14 -3.60
C ASP A 58 -12.02 -1.91 -4.53
N THR A 59 -11.13 -1.00 -4.17
CA THR A 59 -10.00 -0.61 -5.01
C THR A 59 -8.74 -0.47 -4.18
N VAL A 60 -7.63 -0.94 -4.72
CA VAL A 60 -6.30 -0.85 -4.11
C VAL A 60 -5.41 0.07 -4.93
N PHE A 61 -4.81 1.06 -4.28
CA PHE A 61 -3.75 1.88 -4.84
C PHE A 61 -2.45 1.56 -4.10
N HIS A 62 -1.57 0.86 -4.77
CA HIS A 62 -0.28 0.45 -4.18
C HIS A 62 0.81 1.42 -4.64
N LEU A 63 1.04 2.45 -3.83
CA LEU A 63 2.00 3.51 -4.12
C LEU A 63 3.27 3.39 -3.26
N ALA A 64 3.28 2.48 -2.28
CA ALA A 64 4.46 2.23 -1.48
C ALA A 64 5.55 1.61 -2.34
N GLY A 65 6.78 2.06 -2.13
CA GLY A 65 7.92 1.53 -2.82
C GLY A 65 9.16 2.28 -2.41
N ILE A 66 10.30 1.77 -2.81
CA ILE A 66 11.60 2.40 -2.59
C ILE A 66 12.09 2.93 -3.93
N ALA A 67 12.39 4.23 -3.95
CA ALA A 67 13.00 4.83 -5.13
C ALA A 67 14.37 4.20 -5.37
N HIS A 68 14.66 3.86 -6.63
CA HIS A 68 15.93 3.27 -6.97
C HIS A 68 17.04 4.30 -6.83
N ASP A 69 17.99 4.05 -5.92
CA ASP A 69 19.17 4.88 -5.75
C ASP A 69 20.37 4.11 -6.31
N VAL A 70 21.01 4.68 -7.32
CA VAL A 70 22.11 4.01 -8.02
C VAL A 70 23.44 4.06 -7.28
N ARG A 71 23.51 4.72 -6.13
CA ARG A 71 24.79 4.90 -5.43
C ARG A 71 25.26 3.64 -4.70
N ASP A 72 24.34 2.78 -4.26
CA ASP A 72 24.68 1.50 -3.63
C ASP A 72 23.61 0.49 -3.94
N THR A 73 23.80 -0.25 -5.03
CA THR A 73 22.81 -1.21 -5.51
C THR A 73 22.86 -2.55 -4.78
N SER A 74 23.97 -2.89 -4.10
CA SER A 74 24.09 -4.22 -3.49
C SER A 74 23.21 -4.39 -2.26
N LYS A 75 23.09 -3.35 -1.42
CA LYS A 75 22.23 -3.36 -0.24
C LYS A 75 20.78 -2.99 -0.55
N ILE A 76 20.60 -2.13 -1.55
CA ILE A 76 19.28 -1.63 -1.94
C ILE A 76 18.48 -2.68 -2.70
N SER A 77 19.15 -3.56 -3.46
CA SER A 77 18.45 -4.53 -4.31
C SER A 77 17.57 -5.51 -3.52
N ASP A 78 18.03 -6.04 -2.38
CA ASP A 78 17.24 -6.95 -1.57
C ASP A 78 16.03 -6.24 -0.95
N LEU A 79 16.23 -5.03 -0.47
CA LEU A 79 15.17 -4.23 0.11
C LEU A 79 14.16 -3.78 -0.96
N TYR A 80 14.67 -3.39 -2.13
CA TYR A 80 13.84 -3.05 -3.28
C TYR A 80 12.95 -4.21 -3.68
N TYR A 81 13.53 -5.41 -3.77
CA TYR A 81 12.79 -6.61 -4.11
C TYR A 81 11.69 -6.89 -3.07
N LYS A 82 12.05 -6.83 -1.78
CA LYS A 82 11.10 -7.11 -0.71
C LYS A 82 9.91 -6.14 -0.74
N VAL A 83 10.16 -4.84 -0.86
CA VAL A 83 9.10 -3.83 -0.79
C VAL A 83 8.34 -3.73 -2.11
N ASN A 84 9.07 -3.73 -3.24
CA ASN A 84 8.44 -3.44 -4.54
C ASN A 84 7.90 -4.67 -5.24
N VAL A 85 8.46 -5.86 -4.99
CA VAL A 85 8.02 -7.10 -5.63
C VAL A 85 7.19 -7.94 -4.69
N ASP A 86 7.74 -8.33 -3.53
CA ASP A 86 7.03 -9.22 -2.60
C ASP A 86 5.74 -8.60 -2.09
N ALA A 87 5.77 -7.32 -1.72
CA ALA A 87 4.58 -6.63 -1.23
C ALA A 87 3.51 -6.53 -2.32
N THR A 88 3.91 -6.26 -3.56
CA THR A 88 3.00 -6.22 -4.70
C THR A 88 2.33 -7.58 -4.93
N VAL A 89 3.10 -8.67 -4.87
CA VAL A 89 2.57 -10.02 -5.02
C VAL A 89 1.60 -10.34 -3.88
N GLN A 90 1.96 -10.03 -2.64
CA GLN A 90 1.07 -10.23 -1.50
C GLN A 90 -0.25 -9.49 -1.67
N LEU A 91 -0.20 -8.21 -2.06
CA LEU A 91 -1.41 -7.43 -2.29
C LEU A 91 -2.26 -8.00 -3.42
N ALA A 92 -1.62 -8.43 -4.51
CA ALA A 92 -2.35 -9.02 -5.62
C ALA A 92 -3.09 -10.30 -5.20
N GLU A 93 -2.44 -11.16 -4.43
CA GLU A 93 -3.06 -12.39 -3.93
C GLU A 93 -4.22 -12.09 -2.98
N LEU A 94 -4.04 -11.15 -2.05
CA LEU A 94 -5.08 -10.76 -1.12
C LEU A 94 -6.24 -10.07 -1.84
N ALA A 95 -5.96 -9.30 -2.88
CA ALA A 95 -6.98 -8.63 -3.68
C ALA A 95 -7.88 -9.65 -4.40
N VAL A 96 -7.29 -10.69 -4.95
CA VAL A 96 -8.06 -11.78 -5.58
C VAL A 96 -8.96 -12.45 -4.55
N LYS A 97 -8.43 -12.78 -3.38
CA LYS A 97 -9.21 -13.46 -2.32
C LYS A 97 -10.33 -12.58 -1.79
N ALA A 98 -10.11 -11.28 -1.69
CA ALA A 98 -11.08 -10.34 -1.14
C ALA A 98 -12.12 -9.85 -2.16
N GLY A 99 -11.95 -10.19 -3.44
CA GLY A 99 -12.85 -9.72 -4.49
C GLY A 99 -12.69 -8.25 -4.83
N VAL A 100 -11.48 -7.72 -4.69
CA VAL A 100 -11.19 -6.32 -5.04
C VAL A 100 -11.40 -6.11 -6.54
N LYS A 101 -12.06 -5.00 -6.89
CA LYS A 101 -12.43 -4.72 -8.28
C LYS A 101 -11.32 -4.09 -9.09
N GLY A 102 -10.40 -3.38 -8.45
CA GLY A 102 -9.31 -2.71 -9.14
C GLY A 102 -8.04 -2.67 -8.29
N LEU A 103 -6.90 -2.90 -8.94
CA LEU A 103 -5.58 -2.80 -8.32
C LEU A 103 -4.71 -1.93 -9.21
N TYR A 104 -4.24 -0.82 -8.67
CA TYR A 104 -3.40 0.14 -9.38
C TYR A 104 -2.04 0.26 -8.69
N LEU A 105 -1.00 0.19 -9.48
CA LEU A 105 0.39 0.21 -9.04
C LEU A 105 1.08 1.53 -9.38
#